data_0248c59c1ca893d647bfa0ada2aae2e7
#
_entry.id   0248c59c1ca893d647bfa0ada2aae2e7
#
_cell.length_a   1.000
_cell.length_b   1.000
_cell.length_c   1.000
_cell.angle_alpha   90.00
_cell.angle_beta   90.00
_cell.angle_gamma   90.00
#
_symmetry.space_group_name_H-M   'P 1'
#
loop_
_entity.id
_entity.type
_entity.pdbx_description
1 polymer ?
#
loop_
_entity_poly.entity_id
_entity_poly.type
_entity_poly.pdbx_seq_one_letter_code
_entity_poly.pdbx_strand_id
1 'polypeptide(L)'
;MKKLNLVVVFNQKMNQVLFCIRAKEPYKGLYNFVGGKVENGESNDDAAYRELFEETGIGRNDIELEHFMDLNYFKYENNLQVYVGVLTRDVELVEEKNKLEWVMIDNGLLDINKFAGNYNIPHIVKQIQVYLENGM
;
A
#
# COMPACT_ATOMS: atom_id res chain seq x y z
N MET A 1 5.41 12.58 -16.10
CA MET A 1 5.06 11.27 -15.55
C MET A 1 3.91 11.38 -14.58
N LYS A 2 2.99 10.44 -14.65
CA LYS A 2 1.89 10.35 -13.71
C LYS A 2 2.41 9.81 -12.38
N LYS A 3 2.11 10.49 -11.29
CA LYS A 3 2.54 10.08 -9.96
C LYS A 3 1.42 9.37 -9.22
N LEU A 4 1.70 8.14 -8.81
CA LEU A 4 0.78 7.31 -8.04
C LEU A 4 1.46 6.89 -6.76
N ASN A 5 0.71 6.77 -5.67
CA ASN A 5 1.27 6.23 -4.44
C ASN A 5 0.67 4.85 -4.14
N LEU A 6 1.47 4.03 -3.50
CA LEU A 6 1.08 2.74 -2.96
C LEU A 6 1.43 2.78 -1.47
N VAL A 7 0.46 2.52 -0.63
CA VAL A 7 0.66 2.63 0.83
C VAL A 7 0.59 1.25 1.45
N VAL A 8 1.72 0.84 2.03
CA VAL A 8 1.86 -0.48 2.67
C VAL A 8 1.66 -0.29 4.16
N VAL A 9 0.55 -0.78 4.67
CA VAL A 9 0.16 -0.63 6.08
C VAL A 9 0.32 -1.96 6.79
N PHE A 10 1.18 -1.99 7.80
CA PHE A 10 1.32 -3.14 8.69
C PHE A 10 0.48 -2.94 9.94
N ASN A 11 -0.10 -4.03 10.44
CA ASN A 11 -0.76 -4.02 11.73
C ASN A 11 0.28 -3.84 12.85
N GLN A 12 -0.17 -3.61 14.10
CA GLN A 12 0.74 -3.37 15.22
C GLN A 12 1.73 -4.53 15.43
N LYS A 13 1.31 -5.76 15.20
CA LYS A 13 2.17 -6.94 15.37
C LYS A 13 3.12 -7.17 14.20
N MET A 14 2.97 -6.39 13.14
CA MET A 14 3.78 -6.48 11.90
C MET A 14 3.70 -7.85 11.23
N ASN A 15 2.59 -8.54 11.39
CA ASN A 15 2.38 -9.85 10.77
C ASN A 15 1.27 -9.85 9.71
N GLN A 16 0.61 -8.70 9.49
CA GLN A 16 -0.41 -8.55 8.46
C GLN A 16 -0.19 -7.25 7.71
N VAL A 17 -0.54 -7.26 6.42
CA VAL A 17 -0.55 -6.08 5.57
C VAL A 17 -1.97 -5.85 5.07
N LEU A 18 -2.36 -4.58 4.98
CA LEU A 18 -3.67 -4.18 4.51
C LEU A 18 -3.69 -4.13 2.98
N PHE A 19 -4.67 -4.79 2.39
CA PHE A 19 -4.92 -4.76 0.96
C PHE A 19 -6.35 -4.38 0.66
N CYS A 20 -6.58 -3.80 -0.51
CA CYS A 20 -7.91 -3.69 -1.06
C CYS A 20 -8.11 -4.77 -2.12
N ILE A 21 -9.37 -5.15 -2.34
CA ILE A 21 -9.74 -6.08 -3.41
C ILE A 21 -10.31 -5.24 -4.52
N ARG A 22 -9.69 -5.29 -5.70
CA ARG A 22 -10.11 -4.44 -6.81
C ARG A 22 -11.52 -4.81 -7.27
N ALA A 23 -12.37 -3.80 -7.41
CA ALA A 23 -13.76 -3.98 -7.87
C ALA A 23 -13.89 -3.89 -9.40
N LYS A 24 -12.88 -3.37 -10.09
CA LYS A 24 -12.90 -3.12 -11.54
C LYS A 24 -11.69 -3.69 -12.24
N GLU A 25 -11.86 -3.97 -13.54
CA GLU A 25 -10.74 -4.31 -14.41
C GLU A 25 -9.81 -3.10 -14.60
N PRO A 26 -8.50 -3.28 -14.83
CA PRO A 26 -7.79 -4.55 -14.80
C PRO A 26 -7.62 -5.07 -13.37
N TYR A 27 -7.34 -6.37 -13.24
CA TYR A 27 -7.08 -7.05 -11.96
C TYR A 27 -8.28 -7.16 -11.02
N LYS A 28 -9.51 -7.15 -11.58
CA LYS A 28 -10.72 -7.32 -10.77
C LYS A 28 -10.64 -8.58 -9.90
N GLY A 29 -10.95 -8.44 -8.61
CA GLY A 29 -10.92 -9.56 -7.66
C GLY A 29 -9.55 -9.84 -7.06
N LEU A 30 -8.50 -9.13 -7.48
CA LEU A 30 -7.15 -9.31 -6.97
C LEU A 30 -6.83 -8.28 -5.89
N TYR A 31 -5.91 -8.66 -5.01
CA TYR A 31 -5.40 -7.76 -3.98
C TYR A 31 -4.50 -6.68 -4.57
N ASN A 32 -4.63 -5.48 -4.06
CA ASN A 32 -3.75 -4.37 -4.37
C ASN A 32 -3.49 -3.56 -3.11
N PHE A 33 -2.39 -2.81 -3.09
CA PHE A 33 -2.18 -1.84 -2.02
C PHE A 33 -3.21 -0.73 -2.12
N VAL A 34 -3.53 -0.12 -0.98
CA VAL A 34 -4.28 1.13 -0.96
C VAL A 34 -3.40 2.26 -1.47
N GLY A 35 -4.00 3.33 -1.95
CA GLY A 35 -3.28 4.46 -2.52
C GLY A 35 -4.02 5.03 -3.72
N GLY A 36 -3.40 6.00 -4.38
CA GLY A 36 -4.00 6.66 -5.53
C GLY A 36 -3.09 7.68 -6.16
N LYS A 37 -3.69 8.70 -6.76
CA LYS A 37 -2.97 9.72 -7.52
C LYS A 37 -2.51 10.88 -6.64
N VAL A 38 -1.32 11.38 -6.94
CA VAL A 38 -0.86 12.66 -6.41
C VAL A 38 -1.51 13.76 -7.26
N GLU A 39 -2.26 14.65 -6.62
CA GLU A 39 -2.95 15.73 -7.31
C GLU A 39 -2.05 16.96 -7.47
N ASN A 40 -2.41 17.84 -8.41
CA ASN A 40 -1.66 19.07 -8.65
C ASN A 40 -1.64 19.94 -7.39
N GLY A 41 -0.46 20.44 -7.04
CA GLY A 41 -0.29 21.30 -5.89
C GLY A 41 -0.18 20.59 -4.56
N GLU A 42 -0.27 19.28 -4.56
CA GLU A 42 -0.19 18.45 -3.37
C GLU A 42 1.21 17.84 -3.27
N SER A 43 1.78 17.78 -2.06
CA SER A 43 3.04 17.06 -1.88
C SER A 43 2.80 15.55 -1.96
N ASN A 44 3.87 14.80 -2.26
CA ASN A 44 3.78 13.34 -2.32
C ASN A 44 3.34 12.76 -0.98
N ASP A 45 3.88 13.26 0.12
CA ASP A 45 3.54 12.78 1.46
C ASP A 45 2.08 13.06 1.80
N ASP A 46 1.61 14.28 1.53
CA ASP A 46 0.21 14.64 1.80
C ASP A 46 -0.75 13.78 0.98
N ALA A 47 -0.38 13.48 -0.27
CA ALA A 47 -1.19 12.63 -1.13
C ALA A 47 -1.32 11.21 -0.55
N ALA A 48 -0.22 10.66 -0.03
CA ALA A 48 -0.23 9.33 0.57
C ALA A 48 -1.16 9.28 1.78
N TYR A 49 -1.06 10.24 2.68
CA TYR A 49 -1.94 10.32 3.85
C TYR A 49 -3.40 10.54 3.45
N ARG A 50 -3.65 11.41 2.49
CA ARG A 50 -5.01 11.69 2.01
C ARG A 50 -5.66 10.44 1.42
N GLU A 51 -4.96 9.76 0.51
CA GLU A 51 -5.50 8.55 -0.12
C GLU A 51 -5.73 7.44 0.90
N LEU A 52 -4.82 7.27 1.84
CA LEU A 52 -5.00 6.28 2.90
C LEU A 52 -6.25 6.58 3.72
N PHE A 53 -6.44 7.82 4.12
CA PHE A 53 -7.61 8.21 4.89
C PHE A 53 -8.92 8.04 4.10
N GLU A 54 -8.94 8.45 2.84
CA GLU A 54 -10.11 8.32 2.00
C GLU A 54 -10.52 6.86 1.80
N GLU A 55 -9.56 5.98 1.60
CA GLU A 55 -9.85 4.57 1.31
C GLU A 55 -10.09 3.71 2.54
N THR A 56 -9.50 4.04 3.68
CA THR A 56 -9.48 3.14 4.84
C THR A 56 -9.96 3.76 6.15
N GLY A 57 -10.01 5.08 6.23
CA GLY A 57 -10.29 5.78 7.48
C GLY A 57 -9.08 5.90 8.40
N ILE A 58 -7.92 5.37 8.02
CA ILE A 58 -6.70 5.49 8.83
C ILE A 58 -6.13 6.90 8.68
N GLY A 59 -5.93 7.58 9.79
CA GLY A 59 -5.46 8.97 9.80
C GLY A 59 -4.03 9.11 10.33
N ARG A 60 -3.55 10.36 10.31
CA ARG A 60 -2.18 10.69 10.74
C ARG A 60 -1.91 10.36 12.22
N ASN A 61 -2.96 10.27 13.03
CA ASN A 61 -2.80 9.90 14.43
C ASN A 61 -2.66 8.39 14.65
N ASP A 62 -2.94 7.61 13.62
CA ASP A 62 -2.93 6.15 13.69
C ASP A 62 -1.65 5.55 13.16
N ILE A 63 -0.94 6.29 12.30
CA ILE A 63 0.21 5.77 11.56
C ILE A 63 1.12 6.91 11.13
N GLU A 64 2.42 6.63 11.11
CA GLU A 64 3.41 7.50 10.50
C GLU A 64 3.92 6.82 9.24
N LEU A 65 3.81 7.51 8.10
CA LEU A 65 4.24 6.97 6.80
C LEU A 65 5.65 7.42 6.46
N GLU A 66 6.42 6.50 5.92
CA GLU A 66 7.77 6.75 5.43
C GLU A 66 7.81 6.44 3.94
N HIS A 67 8.40 7.35 3.16
CA HIS A 67 8.60 7.14 1.73
C HIS A 67 9.74 6.14 1.55
N PHE A 68 9.42 4.95 1.09
CA PHE A 68 10.34 3.82 1.08
C PHE A 68 11.09 3.65 -0.25
N MET A 69 10.38 3.70 -1.37
CA MET A 69 11.01 3.52 -2.68
C MET A 69 10.12 4.08 -3.78
N ASP A 70 10.72 4.28 -4.95
CA ASP A 70 9.99 4.66 -6.15
C ASP A 70 10.26 3.65 -7.25
N LEU A 71 9.22 3.35 -8.03
CA LEU A 71 9.32 2.52 -9.22
C LEU A 71 8.90 3.36 -10.42
N ASN A 72 9.81 3.55 -11.37
CA ASN A 72 9.53 4.31 -12.59
C ASN A 72 9.30 3.37 -13.76
N TYR A 73 8.10 3.41 -14.31
CA TYR A 73 7.75 2.67 -15.52
C TYR A 73 7.72 3.66 -16.69
N PHE A 74 8.87 3.87 -17.28
CA PHE A 74 9.04 4.90 -18.34
C PHE A 74 8.15 4.65 -19.54
N LYS A 75 7.94 3.39 -19.91
CA LYS A 75 7.10 3.03 -21.05
C LYS A 75 5.63 3.43 -20.82
N TYR A 76 5.17 3.38 -19.58
CA TYR A 76 3.79 3.75 -19.23
C TYR A 76 3.70 5.16 -18.65
N GLU A 77 4.83 5.85 -18.55
CA GLU A 77 4.94 7.17 -17.97
C GLU A 77 4.36 7.27 -16.55
N ASN A 78 4.60 6.22 -15.76
CA ASN A 78 4.13 6.15 -14.37
C ASN A 78 5.30 6.14 -13.39
N ASN A 79 5.17 6.93 -12.33
CA ASN A 79 6.03 6.87 -11.15
C ASN A 79 5.18 6.33 -9.99
N LEU A 80 5.55 5.17 -9.47
CA LEU A 80 4.89 4.58 -8.31
C LEU A 80 5.73 4.86 -7.07
N GLN A 81 5.16 5.61 -6.14
CA GLN A 81 5.80 5.96 -4.88
C GLN A 81 5.29 5.02 -3.79
N VAL A 82 6.19 4.25 -3.19
CA VAL A 82 5.82 3.28 -2.16
C VAL A 82 6.07 3.89 -0.78
N TYR A 83 5.01 3.99 0.00
CA TYR A 83 5.05 4.43 1.39
C TYR A 83 4.78 3.26 2.30
N VAL A 84 5.37 3.27 3.48
CA VAL A 84 5.19 2.21 4.47
C VAL A 84 4.96 2.81 5.85
N GLY A 85 4.11 2.16 6.62
CA GLY A 85 3.91 2.51 8.02
C GLY A 85 3.39 1.32 8.82
N VAL A 86 3.57 1.40 10.13
CA VAL A 86 3.08 0.41 11.08
C VAL A 86 2.06 1.11 11.96
N LEU A 87 0.87 0.53 12.10
CA LEU A 87 -0.16 1.12 12.96
C LEU A 87 0.34 1.24 14.40
N THR A 88 0.06 2.39 15.02
CA THR A 88 0.42 2.64 16.41
C THR A 88 -0.68 2.21 17.38
N ARG A 89 -1.86 1.92 16.86
CA ARG A 89 -3.02 1.48 17.64
C ARG A 89 -3.98 0.71 16.75
N ASP A 90 -4.93 0.01 17.34
CA ASP A 90 -5.98 -0.65 16.60
C ASP A 90 -6.88 0.39 15.97
N VAL A 91 -7.32 0.13 14.75
CA VAL A 91 -8.20 1.02 14.01
C VAL A 91 -9.41 0.27 13.50
N GLU A 92 -10.51 0.97 13.37
CA GLU A 92 -11.69 0.47 12.70
C GLU A 92 -11.64 0.93 11.24
N LEU A 93 -11.60 -0.02 10.31
CA LEU A 93 -11.51 0.31 8.90
C LEU A 93 -12.86 0.78 8.36
N VAL A 94 -12.80 1.80 7.49
CA VAL A 94 -13.98 2.32 6.80
C VAL A 94 -13.76 2.09 5.31
N GLU A 95 -14.54 1.18 4.73
CA GLU A 95 -14.44 0.89 3.28
C GLU A 95 -15.17 1.96 2.49
N GLU A 96 -14.49 2.53 1.51
CA GLU A 96 -15.09 3.52 0.61
C GLU A 96 -15.63 2.86 -0.65
N LYS A 97 -14.76 2.37 -1.51
CA LYS A 97 -15.13 1.76 -2.80
C LYS A 97 -14.82 0.28 -2.87
N ASN A 98 -13.70 -0.12 -2.29
CA ASN A 98 -13.20 -1.48 -2.36
C ASN A 98 -13.27 -2.12 -0.98
N LYS A 99 -13.42 -3.43 -0.98
CA LYS A 99 -13.30 -4.19 0.25
C LYS A 99 -11.86 -4.15 0.71
N LEU A 100 -11.67 -4.10 2.02
CA LEU A 100 -10.36 -4.10 2.66
C LEU A 100 -10.16 -5.41 3.40
N GLU A 101 -8.94 -5.92 3.37
CA GLU A 101 -8.61 -7.17 4.02
C GLU A 101 -7.19 -7.14 4.57
N TRP A 102 -7.04 -7.59 5.80
CA TRP A 102 -5.74 -7.85 6.40
C TRP A 102 -5.28 -9.22 5.96
N VAL A 103 -4.08 -9.29 5.39
CA VAL A 103 -3.49 -10.54 4.88
C VAL A 103 -2.25 -10.88 5.67
N MET A 104 -2.22 -12.08 6.26
CA MET A 104 -1.06 -12.57 7.00
C MET A 104 0.17 -12.67 6.11
N ILE A 105 1.30 -12.25 6.63
CA ILE A 105 2.58 -12.36 5.93
C ILE A 105 3.36 -13.51 6.55
N ASP A 106 3.32 -14.66 5.91
CA ASP A 106 4.12 -15.81 6.32
C ASP A 106 4.74 -16.46 5.08
N ASN A 107 5.53 -17.49 5.29
CA ASN A 107 6.19 -18.19 4.21
C ASN A 107 5.16 -18.86 3.29
N GLY A 108 5.19 -18.49 2.01
CA GLY A 108 4.29 -19.03 1.00
C GLY A 108 2.92 -18.37 0.96
N LEU A 109 2.71 -17.36 1.79
CA LEU A 109 1.43 -16.65 1.82
C LEU A 109 1.19 -15.84 0.57
N LEU A 110 2.25 -15.22 0.04
CA LEU A 110 2.09 -14.31 -1.08
C LEU A 110 2.00 -15.07 -2.39
N ASP A 111 0.83 -15.66 -2.63
CA ASP A 111 0.51 -16.28 -3.91
C ASP A 111 0.39 -15.18 -4.95
N ILE A 112 1.35 -15.13 -5.86
CA ILE A 112 1.44 -14.08 -6.87
C ILE A 112 0.20 -14.00 -7.75
N ASN A 113 -0.58 -15.05 -7.86
CA ASN A 113 -1.79 -15.07 -8.67
C ASN A 113 -2.96 -14.31 -8.03
N LYS A 114 -2.85 -13.98 -6.73
CA LYS A 114 -3.88 -13.25 -6.01
C LYS A 114 -3.67 -11.74 -6.01
N PHE A 115 -2.54 -11.28 -6.55
CA PHE A 115 -2.14 -9.88 -6.47
C PHE A 115 -2.10 -9.21 -7.83
N ALA A 116 -2.53 -7.94 -7.86
CA ALA A 116 -2.39 -7.08 -9.03
C ALA A 116 -0.92 -6.76 -9.29
N GLY A 117 -0.63 -6.15 -10.44
CA GLY A 117 0.68 -5.53 -10.67
C GLY A 117 1.81 -6.46 -11.10
N ASN A 118 1.52 -7.59 -11.71
CA ASN A 118 2.56 -8.42 -12.35
C ASN A 118 3.76 -8.73 -11.44
N TYR A 119 3.50 -9.30 -10.28
CA TYR A 119 4.51 -9.78 -9.31
C TYR A 119 5.17 -8.71 -8.45
N ASN A 120 4.89 -7.43 -8.65
CA ASN A 120 5.58 -6.39 -7.87
C ASN A 120 5.17 -6.33 -6.40
N ILE A 121 3.92 -6.69 -6.06
CA ILE A 121 3.43 -6.60 -4.68
C ILE A 121 4.19 -7.53 -3.72
N PRO A 122 4.32 -8.84 -4.01
CA PRO A 122 5.12 -9.70 -3.14
C PRO A 122 6.57 -9.23 -3.00
N HIS A 123 7.15 -8.73 -4.09
CA HIS A 123 8.51 -8.21 -4.08
C HIS A 123 8.64 -7.00 -3.15
N ILE A 124 7.72 -6.06 -3.26
CA ILE A 124 7.72 -4.85 -2.43
C ILE A 124 7.59 -5.22 -0.96
N VAL A 125 6.64 -6.10 -0.61
CA VAL A 125 6.46 -6.54 0.77
C VAL A 125 7.74 -7.19 1.31
N LYS A 126 8.38 -8.03 0.51
CA LYS A 126 9.63 -8.68 0.92
C LYS A 126 10.74 -7.68 1.17
N GLN A 127 10.90 -6.68 0.31
CA GLN A 127 11.89 -5.63 0.48
C GLN A 127 11.65 -4.86 1.78
N ILE A 128 10.41 -4.53 2.07
CA ILE A 128 10.04 -3.80 3.30
C ILE A 128 10.33 -4.67 4.53
N GLN A 129 9.99 -5.96 4.50
CA GLN A 129 10.28 -6.86 5.61
C GLN A 129 11.77 -6.90 5.93
N VAL A 130 12.61 -6.99 4.91
CA VAL A 130 14.06 -6.97 5.08
C VAL A 130 14.52 -5.66 5.73
N TYR A 131 13.98 -4.53 5.27
CA TYR A 131 14.28 -3.22 5.83
C TYR A 131 13.90 -3.16 7.32
N LEU A 132 12.69 -3.56 7.67
CA LEU A 132 12.20 -3.49 9.04
C LEU A 132 12.95 -4.44 9.98
N GLU A 133 13.28 -5.65 9.52
CA GLU A 133 14.03 -6.64 10.31
C GLU A 133 15.43 -6.17 10.63
N ASN A 134 16.06 -5.43 9.72
CA ASN A 134 17.42 -4.96 9.89
C ASN A 134 17.52 -3.59 10.58
N GLY A 135 16.37 -2.99 10.90
CA GLY A 135 16.33 -1.72 11.60
C GLY A 135 16.87 -0.55 10.79
N MET A 136 16.85 -0.66 9.47
CA MET A 136 17.38 0.40 8.61
C MET A 136 16.31 1.40 8.22
#